data_9bf5700fd774f9c4a5cad403823cd434
#
_entry.id   9bf5700fd774f9c4a5cad403823cd434
#
_cell.length_a   1.000
_cell.length_b   1.000
_cell.length_c   1.000
_cell.angle_alpha   90.00
_cell.angle_beta   90.00
_cell.angle_gamma   90.00
#
_symmetry.space_group_name_H-M   'P 1'
#
loop_
_entity.id
_entity.type
_entity.pdbx_description
1 polymer ?
#
loop_
_entity_poly.entity_id
_entity_poly.type
_entity_poly.pdbx_seq_one_letter_code
_entity_poly.pdbx_strand_id
1 'polypeptide(L)'
;MGHSTNLISWGAVGLSSSFPKPATGRTLLLAGKRNCTHAVAFEMICDEICSGRIVHWIDGGMALDPSRLIPLLSKRGSSPEKLRLLQGCRAFTAHQMVDLVRRAKEDIRSNAQESEIRLVLITDLIGMFGDMQVRRAEGLSMLSESLERIKSLAQSRNVLVVMTMPEPSA
;
A
#
# COMPACT_ATOMS: atom_id res chain seq x y z
N MET A 1 13.21 24.02 3.54
CA MET A 1 11.87 24.08 2.91
C MET A 1 11.00 23.00 3.53
N GLY A 2 9.99 23.39 4.28
CA GLY A 2 9.10 22.42 4.93
C GLY A 2 8.29 21.67 3.89
N HIS A 3 8.45 20.37 3.83
CA HIS A 3 7.58 19.52 3.03
C HIS A 3 6.16 19.67 3.59
N SER A 4 5.25 20.14 2.79
CA SER A 4 3.83 20.19 3.12
C SER A 4 3.36 18.76 3.40
N THR A 5 3.01 18.47 4.65
CA THR A 5 2.48 17.17 5.03
C THR A 5 1.01 17.11 4.61
N ASN A 6 0.69 16.22 3.69
CA ASN A 6 -0.68 16.01 3.23
C ASN A 6 -1.34 14.88 4.02
N LEU A 7 -2.61 15.05 4.35
CA LEU A 7 -3.40 14.03 5.03
C LEU A 7 -4.15 13.18 4.01
N ILE A 8 -4.18 11.87 4.26
CA ILE A 8 -4.92 10.90 3.45
C ILE A 8 -6.14 10.43 4.25
N SER A 9 -7.28 10.33 3.58
CA SER A 9 -8.51 9.86 4.19
C SER A 9 -8.44 8.36 4.50
N TRP A 10 -9.05 7.96 5.64
CA TRP A 10 -9.31 6.54 5.91
C TRP A 10 -10.35 5.93 4.96
N GLY A 11 -11.12 6.75 4.26
CA GLY A 11 -12.20 6.30 3.38
C GLY A 11 -13.44 5.79 4.12
N ALA A 12 -13.35 5.48 5.40
CA ALA A 12 -14.45 5.00 6.24
C ALA A 12 -14.76 5.99 7.36
N VAL A 13 -16.03 6.36 7.50
CA VAL A 13 -16.50 7.37 8.47
C VAL A 13 -16.15 6.99 9.91
N GLY A 14 -16.34 5.72 10.29
CA GLY A 14 -16.03 5.23 11.63
C GLY A 14 -14.57 5.35 12.02
N LEU A 15 -13.64 5.13 11.06
CA LEU A 15 -12.22 5.32 11.28
C LEU A 15 -11.84 6.80 11.35
N SER A 16 -12.43 7.61 10.49
CA SER A 16 -12.16 9.05 10.44
C SER A 16 -12.58 9.78 11.71
N SER A 17 -13.60 9.27 12.43
CA SER A 17 -14.03 9.83 13.71
C SER A 17 -13.19 9.33 14.90
N SER A 18 -12.55 8.18 14.80
CA SER A 18 -11.85 7.51 15.90
C SER A 18 -10.33 7.67 15.85
N PHE A 19 -9.77 7.90 14.68
CA PHE A 19 -8.33 7.98 14.47
C PHE A 19 -7.94 9.21 13.66
N PRO A 20 -6.77 9.83 13.95
CA PRO A 20 -6.24 10.89 13.13
C PRO A 20 -5.96 10.36 11.72
N LYS A 21 -6.16 11.23 10.72
CA LYS A 21 -5.85 10.88 9.33
C LYS A 21 -4.35 10.60 9.18
N PRO A 22 -3.97 9.53 8.47
CA PRO A 22 -2.57 9.28 8.18
C PRO A 22 -1.99 10.35 7.26
N ALA A 23 -0.71 10.65 7.46
CA ALA A 23 0.00 11.70 6.75
C ALA A 23 0.98 11.11 5.72
N THR A 24 1.15 11.80 4.61
CA THR A 24 2.26 11.51 3.67
C THR A 24 3.62 11.71 4.36
N GLY A 25 4.66 11.12 3.81
CA GLY A 25 5.99 11.09 4.40
C GLY A 25 6.17 10.01 5.46
N ARG A 26 5.18 9.13 5.63
CA ARG A 26 5.16 8.10 6.66
C ARG A 26 4.82 6.73 6.09
N THR A 27 5.13 5.72 6.90
CA THR A 27 4.74 4.33 6.69
C THR A 27 3.74 3.94 7.77
N LEU A 28 2.61 3.37 7.36
CA LEU A 28 1.55 2.90 8.23
C LEU A 28 1.48 1.37 8.17
N LEU A 29 1.49 0.72 9.33
CA LEU A 29 1.29 -0.72 9.43
C LEU A 29 -0.11 -1.01 9.96
N LEU A 30 -0.92 -1.71 9.17
CA LEU A 30 -2.21 -2.26 9.58
C LEU A 30 -1.99 -3.72 10.01
N ALA A 31 -2.00 -3.96 11.30
CA ALA A 31 -1.84 -5.30 11.88
C ALA A 31 -3.19 -5.80 12.42
N GLY A 32 -3.49 -7.08 12.21
CA GLY A 32 -4.72 -7.68 12.69
C GLY A 32 -5.26 -8.76 11.76
N LYS A 33 -6.52 -9.13 11.94
CA LYS A 33 -7.17 -10.11 11.07
C LYS A 33 -7.13 -9.64 9.61
N ARG A 34 -6.75 -10.54 8.70
CA ARG A 34 -6.54 -10.24 7.27
C ARG A 34 -7.74 -9.52 6.64
N ASN A 35 -8.95 -10.01 6.88
CA ASN A 35 -10.16 -9.39 6.33
C ASN A 35 -10.40 -7.96 6.84
N CYS A 36 -10.03 -7.67 8.09
CA CYS A 36 -10.18 -6.34 8.66
C CYS A 36 -9.14 -5.37 8.11
N THR A 37 -7.86 -5.77 8.06
CA THR A 37 -6.79 -4.95 7.52
C THR A 37 -6.98 -4.65 6.04
N HIS A 38 -7.42 -5.65 5.25
CA HIS A 38 -7.75 -5.46 3.84
C HIS A 38 -8.97 -4.56 3.66
N ALA A 39 -10.02 -4.70 4.48
CA ALA A 39 -11.18 -3.83 4.39
C ALA A 39 -10.80 -2.35 4.58
N VAL A 40 -9.97 -2.04 5.58
CA VAL A 40 -9.46 -0.68 5.79
C VAL A 40 -8.63 -0.20 4.59
N ALA A 41 -7.69 -1.02 4.13
CA ALA A 41 -6.83 -0.67 2.99
C ALA A 41 -7.65 -0.41 1.70
N PHE A 42 -8.69 -1.20 1.44
CA PHE A 42 -9.52 -1.05 0.25
C PHE A 42 -10.38 0.21 0.29
N GLU A 43 -10.88 0.60 1.47
CA GLU A 43 -11.57 1.89 1.63
C GLU A 43 -10.63 3.05 1.33
N MET A 44 -9.39 3.00 1.81
CA MET A 44 -8.37 4.02 1.50
C MET A 44 -8.07 4.10 0.00
N ILE A 45 -7.86 2.95 -0.66
CA ILE A 45 -7.65 2.89 -2.12
C ILE A 45 -8.80 3.54 -2.86
N CYS A 46 -10.05 3.17 -2.53
CA CYS A 46 -11.22 3.68 -3.22
C CYS A 46 -11.37 5.19 -3.06
N ASP A 47 -11.08 5.72 -1.87
CA ASP A 47 -11.14 7.15 -1.62
C ASP A 47 -10.11 7.93 -2.47
N GLU A 48 -8.88 7.42 -2.53
CA GLU A 48 -7.82 8.01 -3.35
C GLU A 48 -8.16 7.95 -4.85
N ILE A 49 -8.62 6.80 -5.34
CA ILE A 49 -9.04 6.62 -6.74
C ILE A 49 -10.22 7.55 -7.08
N CYS A 50 -11.21 7.66 -6.20
CA CYS A 50 -12.34 8.57 -6.39
C CYS A 50 -11.90 10.03 -6.49
N SER A 51 -10.86 10.40 -5.74
CA SER A 51 -10.23 11.73 -5.80
C SER A 51 -9.35 11.94 -7.04
N GLY A 52 -9.25 10.96 -7.93
CA GLY A 52 -8.46 11.05 -9.16
C GLY A 52 -6.97 10.77 -8.99
N ARG A 53 -6.56 10.21 -7.85
CA ARG A 53 -5.15 9.93 -7.57
C ARG A 53 -4.77 8.51 -7.98
N ILE A 54 -3.52 8.35 -8.39
CA ILE A 54 -2.95 7.03 -8.72
C ILE A 54 -2.58 6.31 -7.43
N VAL A 55 -2.95 5.04 -7.35
CA VAL A 55 -2.62 4.15 -6.24
C VAL A 55 -1.78 2.99 -6.75
N HIS A 56 -0.70 2.67 -6.04
CA HIS A 56 0.10 1.48 -6.29
C HIS A 56 -0.31 0.39 -5.28
N TRP A 57 -0.57 -0.81 -5.77
CA TRP A 57 -0.84 -1.97 -4.92
C TRP A 57 0.13 -3.10 -5.25
N ILE A 58 1.05 -3.37 -4.34
CA ILE A 58 1.99 -4.49 -4.41
C ILE A 58 1.47 -5.60 -3.49
N ASP A 59 1.16 -6.75 -4.05
CA ASP A 59 0.53 -7.84 -3.32
C ASP A 59 1.49 -9.03 -3.18
N GLY A 60 1.74 -9.45 -1.94
CA GLY A 60 2.48 -10.66 -1.60
C GLY A 60 1.61 -11.80 -1.06
N GLY A 61 0.30 -11.58 -0.90
CA GLY A 61 -0.59 -12.49 -0.19
C GLY A 61 -1.77 -13.02 -1.00
N MET A 62 -1.72 -12.98 -2.32
CA MET A 62 -2.82 -13.42 -3.20
C MET A 62 -4.12 -12.62 -2.98
N ALA A 63 -4.01 -11.37 -2.52
CA ALA A 63 -5.15 -10.51 -2.22
C ALA A 63 -5.54 -9.58 -3.37
N LEU A 64 -4.65 -9.39 -4.36
CA LEU A 64 -4.88 -8.48 -5.49
C LEU A 64 -6.02 -9.00 -6.36
N ASP A 65 -7.18 -8.44 -6.12
CA ASP A 65 -8.39 -8.64 -6.91
C ASP A 65 -9.12 -7.29 -7.02
N PRO A 66 -8.91 -6.55 -8.12
CA PRO A 66 -9.53 -5.25 -8.32
C PRO A 66 -11.06 -5.29 -8.32
N SER A 67 -11.67 -6.44 -8.64
CA SER A 67 -13.13 -6.57 -8.65
C SER A 67 -13.76 -6.32 -7.27
N ARG A 68 -13.02 -6.58 -6.19
CA ARG A 68 -13.44 -6.32 -4.82
C ARG A 68 -13.60 -4.83 -4.50
N LEU A 69 -12.99 -3.96 -5.29
CA LEU A 69 -13.11 -2.51 -5.13
C LEU A 69 -14.38 -1.95 -5.81
N ILE A 70 -14.96 -2.69 -6.76
CA ILE A 70 -16.12 -2.21 -7.52
C ILE A 70 -17.32 -1.84 -6.62
N PRO A 71 -17.74 -2.68 -5.66
CA PRO A 71 -18.83 -2.32 -4.75
C PRO A 71 -18.54 -1.07 -3.92
N LEU A 72 -17.28 -0.89 -3.51
CA LEU A 72 -16.84 0.27 -2.73
C LEU A 72 -16.84 1.55 -3.56
N LEU A 73 -16.46 1.47 -4.84
CA LEU A 73 -16.55 2.56 -5.79
C LEU A 73 -18.00 2.94 -6.07
N SER A 74 -18.85 1.94 -6.32
CA SER A 74 -20.29 2.14 -6.57
C SER A 74 -20.98 2.80 -5.38
N LYS A 75 -20.64 2.41 -4.15
CA LYS A 75 -21.15 3.03 -2.92
C LYS A 75 -20.79 4.51 -2.81
N ARG A 76 -19.69 4.94 -3.43
CA ARG A 76 -19.24 6.34 -3.53
C ARG A 76 -19.82 7.07 -4.76
N GLY A 77 -20.72 6.45 -5.51
CA GLY A 77 -21.24 6.99 -6.75
C GLY A 77 -20.19 7.10 -7.87
N SER A 78 -19.13 6.31 -7.78
CA SER A 78 -18.02 6.33 -8.73
C SER A 78 -18.09 5.17 -9.73
N SER A 79 -17.63 5.43 -10.96
CA SER A 79 -17.58 4.43 -12.02
C SER A 79 -16.44 3.42 -11.81
N PRO A 80 -16.62 2.13 -12.17
CA PRO A 80 -15.54 1.13 -12.21
C PRO A 80 -14.35 1.53 -13.10
N GLU A 81 -14.55 2.41 -14.09
CA GLU A 81 -13.47 2.93 -14.93
C GLU A 81 -12.36 3.65 -14.13
N LYS A 82 -12.67 4.10 -12.93
CA LYS A 82 -11.68 4.67 -12.00
C LYS A 82 -10.59 3.66 -11.62
N LEU A 83 -10.81 2.35 -11.77
CA LEU A 83 -9.79 1.33 -11.56
C LEU A 83 -8.56 1.48 -12.47
N ARG A 84 -8.65 2.23 -13.57
CA ARG A 84 -7.48 2.60 -14.39
C ARG A 84 -6.40 3.36 -13.61
N LEU A 85 -6.76 3.97 -12.49
CA LEU A 85 -5.83 4.67 -11.59
C LEU A 85 -5.11 3.73 -10.62
N LEU A 86 -5.51 2.46 -10.58
CA LEU A 86 -4.87 1.43 -9.78
C LEU A 86 -3.75 0.75 -10.57
N GLN A 87 -2.53 0.86 -10.09
CA GLN A 87 -1.38 0.13 -10.61
C GLN A 87 -1.10 -1.05 -9.68
N GLY A 88 -1.63 -2.22 -10.05
CA GLY A 88 -1.52 -3.44 -9.27
C GLY A 88 -0.44 -4.37 -9.81
N CYS A 89 0.36 -4.94 -8.91
CA CYS A 89 1.30 -6.01 -9.24
C CYS A 89 1.39 -7.02 -8.09
N ARG A 90 1.69 -8.28 -8.44
CA ARG A 90 1.77 -9.39 -7.49
C ARG A 90 3.16 -10.00 -7.51
N ALA A 91 3.69 -10.23 -6.32
CA ALA A 91 4.87 -11.04 -6.11
C ALA A 91 4.48 -12.49 -5.77
N PHE A 92 5.17 -13.44 -6.34
CA PHE A 92 5.05 -14.87 -6.02
C PHE A 92 6.25 -15.39 -5.24
N THR A 93 7.33 -14.64 -5.20
CA THR A 93 8.56 -14.96 -4.48
C THR A 93 9.09 -13.73 -3.73
N ALA A 94 9.92 -13.98 -2.72
CA ALA A 94 10.59 -12.92 -1.97
C ALA A 94 11.43 -12.01 -2.89
N HIS A 95 12.15 -12.57 -3.85
CA HIS A 95 12.95 -11.81 -4.82
C HIS A 95 12.08 -10.90 -5.70
N GLN A 96 10.94 -11.41 -6.16
CA GLN A 96 9.99 -10.57 -6.90
C GLN A 96 9.44 -9.44 -6.04
N MET A 97 9.19 -9.68 -4.75
CA MET A 97 8.73 -8.62 -3.84
C MET A 97 9.77 -7.50 -3.72
N VAL A 98 11.05 -7.83 -3.51
CA VAL A 98 12.14 -6.85 -3.48
C VAL A 98 12.19 -6.03 -4.77
N ASP A 99 12.07 -6.69 -5.93
CA ASP A 99 12.07 -6.04 -7.24
C ASP A 99 10.86 -5.12 -7.42
N LEU A 100 9.67 -5.54 -7.02
CA LEU A 100 8.46 -4.72 -7.16
C LEU A 100 8.52 -3.47 -6.29
N VAL A 101 9.02 -3.58 -5.06
CA VAL A 101 9.24 -2.43 -4.18
C VAL A 101 10.24 -1.45 -4.81
N ARG A 102 11.33 -1.95 -5.37
CA ARG A 102 12.33 -1.13 -6.07
C ARG A 102 11.71 -0.41 -7.28
N ARG A 103 10.99 -1.14 -8.13
CA ARG A 103 10.33 -0.57 -9.33
C ARG A 103 9.30 0.49 -8.97
N ALA A 104 8.47 0.25 -7.96
CA ALA A 104 7.50 1.24 -7.49
C ALA A 104 8.19 2.54 -7.04
N LYS A 105 9.32 2.43 -6.33
CA LYS A 105 10.12 3.58 -5.93
C LYS A 105 10.67 4.34 -7.14
N GLU A 106 11.22 3.63 -8.12
CA GLU A 106 11.77 4.21 -9.35
C GLU A 106 10.67 4.89 -10.18
N ASP A 107 9.51 4.24 -10.33
CA ASP A 107 8.37 4.78 -11.07
C ASP A 107 7.85 6.07 -10.44
N ILE A 108 7.60 6.06 -9.14
CA ILE A 108 7.11 7.25 -8.43
C ILE A 108 8.14 8.38 -8.50
N ARG A 109 9.43 8.06 -8.36
CA ARG A 109 10.49 9.05 -8.46
C ARG A 109 10.59 9.69 -9.84
N SER A 110 10.37 8.90 -10.91
CA SER A 110 10.55 9.35 -12.29
C SER A 110 9.28 9.99 -12.88
N ASN A 111 8.09 9.51 -12.48
CA ASN A 111 6.83 9.83 -13.14
C ASN A 111 5.89 10.69 -12.30
N ALA A 112 6.03 10.69 -10.96
CA ALA A 112 5.21 11.54 -10.11
C ALA A 112 5.75 12.96 -10.04
N GLN A 113 4.84 13.94 -10.14
CA GLN A 113 5.18 15.33 -9.85
C GLN A 113 5.48 15.53 -8.36
N GLU A 114 6.29 16.52 -8.00
CA GLU A 114 6.68 16.77 -6.61
C GLU A 114 5.50 17.01 -5.66
N SER A 115 4.44 17.67 -6.16
CA SER A 115 3.21 17.95 -5.41
C SER A 115 2.20 16.82 -5.40
N GLU A 116 2.44 15.76 -6.20
CA GLU A 116 1.47 14.69 -6.37
C GLU A 116 1.46 13.75 -5.17
N ILE A 117 0.27 13.57 -4.57
CA ILE A 117 0.06 12.62 -3.48
C ILE A 117 -0.10 11.22 -4.04
N ARG A 118 0.63 10.27 -3.47
CA ARG A 118 0.57 8.85 -3.83
C ARG A 118 0.31 7.99 -2.61
N LEU A 119 -0.62 7.05 -2.75
CA LEU A 119 -0.81 5.94 -1.83
C LEU A 119 -0.15 4.70 -2.43
N VAL A 120 0.70 4.05 -1.64
CA VAL A 120 1.30 2.76 -1.97
C VAL A 120 0.81 1.75 -0.93
N LEU A 121 0.05 0.76 -1.36
CA LEU A 121 -0.37 -0.36 -0.52
C LEU A 121 0.53 -1.56 -0.79
N ILE A 122 1.05 -2.17 0.27
CA ILE A 122 1.81 -3.42 0.21
C ILE A 122 1.11 -4.43 1.11
N THR A 123 0.51 -5.44 0.51
CA THR A 123 -0.19 -6.49 1.26
C THR A 123 0.71 -7.69 1.50
N ASP A 124 0.74 -8.16 2.75
CA ASP A 124 1.44 -9.37 3.19
C ASP A 124 2.96 -9.39 2.91
N LEU A 125 3.61 -8.24 2.98
CA LEU A 125 5.06 -8.12 2.77
C LEU A 125 5.86 -9.10 3.61
N ILE A 126 5.58 -9.15 4.92
CA ILE A 126 6.38 -9.93 5.88
C ILE A 126 6.27 -11.42 5.63
N GLY A 127 5.09 -11.91 5.28
CA GLY A 127 4.85 -13.32 4.95
C GLY A 127 5.72 -13.85 3.83
N MET A 128 6.02 -13.01 2.84
CA MET A 128 6.86 -13.39 1.69
C MET A 128 8.29 -13.76 2.07
N PHE A 129 8.84 -13.14 3.12
CA PHE A 129 10.22 -13.36 3.56
C PHE A 129 10.36 -14.46 4.62
N GLY A 130 9.24 -14.94 5.15
CA GLY A 130 9.16 -16.08 6.06
C GLY A 130 8.88 -17.42 5.38
N ASP A 131 8.78 -17.44 4.05
CA ASP A 131 8.51 -18.66 3.30
C ASP A 131 9.67 -19.67 3.45
N MET A 132 9.32 -20.96 3.57
CA MET A 132 10.26 -22.07 3.70
C MET A 132 11.22 -22.23 2.51
N GLN A 133 10.92 -21.61 1.38
CA GLN A 133 11.78 -21.61 0.19
C GLN A 133 12.99 -20.67 0.29
N VAL A 134 12.99 -19.78 1.27
CA VAL A 134 14.07 -18.80 1.49
C VAL A 134 14.80 -19.13 2.79
N ARG A 135 16.12 -19.15 2.76
CA ARG A 135 16.91 -19.30 4.00
C ARG A 135 16.59 -18.15 4.95
N ARG A 136 16.39 -18.44 6.22
CA ARG A 136 15.98 -17.45 7.22
C ARG A 136 16.87 -16.19 7.24
N ALA A 137 18.18 -16.34 7.16
CA ALA A 137 19.11 -15.21 7.13
C ALA A 137 18.95 -14.37 5.86
N GLU A 138 18.76 -15.00 4.71
CA GLU A 138 18.50 -14.33 3.44
C GLU A 138 17.15 -13.60 3.46
N GLY A 139 16.09 -14.26 3.94
CA GLY A 139 14.77 -13.64 4.09
C GLY A 139 14.78 -12.40 4.97
N LEU A 140 15.50 -12.45 6.11
CA LEU A 140 15.66 -11.29 6.99
C LEU A 140 16.44 -10.15 6.31
N SER A 141 17.48 -10.47 5.54
CA SER A 141 18.25 -9.47 4.79
C SER A 141 17.37 -8.79 3.72
N MET A 142 16.61 -9.57 2.97
CA MET A 142 15.70 -9.07 1.93
C MET A 142 14.57 -8.23 2.53
N LEU A 143 14.01 -8.64 3.66
CA LEU A 143 13.02 -7.87 4.40
C LEU A 143 13.60 -6.52 4.87
N SER A 144 14.79 -6.54 5.47
CA SER A 144 15.46 -5.31 5.92
C SER A 144 15.71 -4.34 4.76
N GLU A 145 16.21 -4.84 3.64
CA GLU A 145 16.41 -4.04 2.42
C GLU A 145 15.10 -3.44 1.91
N SER A 146 14.03 -4.24 1.88
CA SER A 146 12.72 -3.77 1.43
C SER A 146 12.16 -2.69 2.35
N LEU A 147 12.27 -2.86 3.67
CA LEU A 147 11.81 -1.86 4.64
C LEU A 147 12.58 -0.54 4.54
N GLU A 148 13.90 -0.58 4.33
CA GLU A 148 14.69 0.63 4.11
C GLU A 148 14.28 1.36 2.82
N ARG A 149 14.01 0.62 1.74
CA ARG A 149 13.50 1.19 0.49
C ARG A 149 12.11 1.81 0.65
N ILE A 150 11.21 1.13 1.37
CA ILE A 150 9.86 1.61 1.69
C ILE A 150 9.93 2.91 2.50
N LYS A 151 10.77 2.93 3.54
CA LYS A 151 11.00 4.12 4.36
C LYS A 151 11.52 5.30 3.51
N SER A 152 12.53 5.04 2.69
CA SER A 152 13.09 6.02 1.76
C SER A 152 12.04 6.52 0.76
N LEU A 153 11.18 5.64 0.23
CA LEU A 153 10.08 6.02 -0.66
C LEU A 153 9.10 6.95 0.04
N ALA A 154 8.64 6.59 1.23
CA ALA A 154 7.71 7.41 2.00
C ALA A 154 8.27 8.81 2.32
N GLN A 155 9.58 8.90 2.60
CA GLN A 155 10.24 10.17 2.96
C GLN A 155 10.61 11.04 1.75
N SER A 156 10.72 10.46 0.54
CA SER A 156 11.25 11.18 -0.63
C SER A 156 10.24 12.07 -1.34
N ARG A 157 8.95 11.86 -1.15
CA ARG A 157 7.85 12.55 -1.86
C ARG A 157 6.59 12.61 -1.00
N ASN A 158 5.51 13.15 -1.54
CA ASN A 158 4.19 13.12 -0.92
C ASN A 158 3.56 11.71 -0.98
N VAL A 159 4.23 10.72 -0.40
CA VAL A 159 3.84 9.33 -0.41
C VAL A 159 3.42 8.87 0.99
N LEU A 160 2.30 8.20 1.09
CA LEU A 160 1.96 7.34 2.22
C LEU A 160 2.13 5.89 1.79
N VAL A 161 2.94 5.13 2.51
CA VAL A 161 3.01 3.67 2.34
C VAL A 161 2.19 3.01 3.42
N VAL A 162 1.23 2.20 3.01
CA VAL A 162 0.41 1.36 3.91
C VAL A 162 0.82 -0.09 3.71
N MET A 163 1.18 -0.76 4.79
CA MET A 163 1.47 -2.19 4.79
C MET A 163 0.43 -2.94 5.60
N THR A 164 0.06 -4.12 5.17
CA THR A 164 -0.76 -5.04 5.97
C THR A 164 0.09 -6.17 6.53
N MET A 165 -0.17 -6.51 7.78
CA MET A 165 0.42 -7.65 8.45
C MET A 165 -0.72 -8.47 9.09
N PRO A 166 -1.07 -9.63 8.51
CA PRO A 166 -2.07 -10.49 9.13
C PRO A 166 -1.54 -11.06 10.44
N GLU A 167 -2.42 -11.20 11.43
CA GLU A 167 -2.09 -11.94 12.64
C GLU A 167 -1.73 -13.38 12.28
N PRO A 168 -0.74 -13.97 12.95
CA PRO A 168 -0.47 -15.39 12.81
C PRO A 168 -1.75 -16.18 13.09
N SER A 169 -2.06 -17.13 12.23
CA SER A 169 -3.15 -18.07 12.50
C SER A 169 -2.85 -18.84 13.79
N ALA A 170 -3.76 -18.77 14.74
CA ALA A 170 -3.66 -19.51 15.97
C ALA A 170 -3.70 -21.03 15.71
#